data_0505223f78fdfa4a603de76890573b90
#
_entry.id   0505223f78fdfa4a603de76890573b90
#
_cell.length_a   1.000
_cell.length_b   1.000
_cell.length_c   1.000
_cell.angle_alpha   90.00
_cell.angle_beta   90.00
_cell.angle_gamma   90.00
#
_symmetry.space_group_name_H-M   'P 1'
#
loop_
_entity.id
_entity.type
_entity.pdbx_description
1 polymer ?
#
loop_
_entity_poly.entity_id
_entity_poly.type
_entity_poly.pdbx_seq_one_letter_code
_entity_poly.pdbx_strand_id
1 'polypeptide(L)'
;MQNYGIIMATTDTIPGKNIEVLGLVQGNVVRAKDIGRAFAAGIRAIGGGEIKIYTDLLNEARHTAIERMVSDARAMGADAIVCVRLATCSVMDGSSEVTAYGTAVKYV
;
A
#
# COMPACT_ATOMS: atom_id res chain seq x y z
N MET A 1 -7.79 -11.53 5.40
CA MET A 1 -6.53 -11.05 4.80
C MET A 1 -6.68 -11.01 3.29
N GLN A 2 -6.26 -9.96 2.67
CA GLN A 2 -6.30 -9.82 1.21
C GLN A 2 -5.26 -10.72 0.57
N ASN A 3 -5.65 -11.43 -0.49
CA ASN A 3 -4.73 -12.25 -1.26
C ASN A 3 -4.44 -11.57 -2.60
N TYR A 4 -3.21 -11.16 -2.78
CA TYR A 4 -2.78 -10.49 -4.01
C TYR A 4 -2.17 -11.44 -5.04
N GLY A 5 -2.14 -12.73 -4.73
CA GLY A 5 -1.61 -13.75 -5.64
C GLY A 5 -0.09 -13.82 -5.69
N ILE A 6 0.58 -13.15 -4.78
CA ILE A 6 2.04 -13.14 -4.69
C ILE A 6 2.42 -13.06 -3.20
N ILE A 7 3.51 -13.71 -2.83
CA ILE A 7 4.01 -13.65 -1.45
C ILE A 7 4.65 -12.28 -1.22
N MET A 8 4.25 -11.64 -0.14
CA MET A 8 4.85 -10.38 0.29
C MET A 8 5.25 -10.48 1.75
N ALA A 9 6.39 -9.94 2.09
CA ALA A 9 6.90 -9.96 3.45
C ALA A 9 7.64 -8.65 3.77
N THR A 10 7.65 -8.30 5.04
CA THR A 10 8.45 -7.16 5.52
C THR A 10 9.89 -7.57 5.81
N THR A 11 10.16 -8.87 5.83
CA THR A 11 11.50 -9.42 6.02
C THR A 11 12.28 -9.36 4.70
N ASP A 12 13.58 -9.51 4.80
CA ASP A 12 14.49 -9.51 3.63
C ASP A 12 14.73 -10.90 3.06
N THR A 13 14.19 -11.93 3.71
CA THR A 13 14.30 -13.31 3.26
C THR A 13 12.97 -14.01 3.33
N ILE A 14 12.83 -15.10 2.58
CA ILE A 14 11.68 -15.99 2.64
C ILE A 14 12.19 -17.35 3.05
N PRO A 15 11.76 -17.89 4.20
CA PRO A 15 12.23 -19.19 4.67
C PRO A 15 12.07 -20.29 3.63
N GLY A 16 13.12 -21.08 3.44
CA GLY A 16 13.10 -22.19 2.50
C GLY A 16 13.26 -21.80 1.04
N LYS A 17 13.53 -20.54 0.75
CA LYS A 17 13.70 -20.06 -0.62
C LYS A 17 15.01 -19.32 -0.79
N ASN A 18 15.69 -19.61 -1.90
CA ASN A 18 16.78 -18.77 -2.38
C ASN A 18 16.19 -17.75 -3.33
N ILE A 19 16.54 -16.49 -3.17
CA ILE A 19 15.96 -15.41 -3.93
C ILE A 19 17.03 -14.59 -4.65
N GLU A 20 16.65 -14.07 -5.81
CA GLU A 20 17.46 -13.17 -6.59
C GLU A 20 16.70 -11.85 -6.72
N VAL A 21 17.36 -10.74 -6.45
CA VAL A 21 16.77 -9.41 -6.53
C VAL A 21 16.53 -9.02 -7.97
N LEU A 22 15.29 -8.62 -8.28
CA LEU A 22 14.95 -8.09 -9.60
C LEU A 22 14.99 -6.56 -9.61
N GLY A 23 14.55 -5.93 -8.52
CA GLY A 23 14.57 -4.48 -8.42
C GLY A 23 13.53 -3.91 -7.47
N LEU A 24 13.55 -2.61 -7.34
CA LEU A 24 12.58 -1.85 -6.56
C LEU A 24 11.23 -1.84 -7.27
N VAL A 25 10.18 -2.06 -6.53
CA VAL A 25 8.81 -1.91 -7.01
C VAL A 25 8.04 -1.00 -6.08
N GLN A 26 7.08 -0.30 -6.63
CA GLN A 26 6.25 0.61 -5.86
C GLN A 26 4.88 0.80 -6.50
N GLY A 27 3.93 1.22 -5.68
CA GLY A 27 2.63 1.64 -6.14
C GLY A 27 2.15 2.75 -5.23
N ASN A 28 1.55 3.78 -5.79
CA ASN A 28 1.10 4.89 -4.99
C ASN A 28 -0.30 5.34 -5.39
N VAL A 29 -0.95 5.98 -4.43
CA VAL A 29 -2.30 6.55 -4.59
C VAL A 29 -2.27 7.93 -3.98
N VAL A 30 -2.77 8.91 -4.72
CA VAL A 30 -2.98 10.26 -4.21
C VAL A 30 -4.48 10.48 -4.07
N ARG A 31 -4.93 10.85 -2.88
CA ARG A 31 -6.33 11.16 -2.62
C ARG A 31 -6.51 12.67 -2.61
N ALA A 32 -7.51 13.10 -3.34
CA ALA A 32 -7.76 14.52 -3.55
C ALA A 32 -8.53 15.16 -2.39
N LYS A 33 -8.63 16.48 -2.47
CA LYS A 33 -9.21 17.36 -1.45
C LYS A 33 -10.65 17.02 -1.04
N ASP A 34 -11.45 16.45 -1.94
CA ASP A 34 -12.84 16.11 -1.65
C ASP A 34 -12.98 15.03 -0.58
N ILE A 35 -12.02 14.14 -0.49
CA ILE A 35 -12.00 13.10 0.54
C ILE A 35 -11.79 13.71 1.91
N GLY A 36 -10.97 14.74 2.01
CA GLY A 36 -10.80 15.49 3.25
C GLY A 36 -12.08 16.10 3.75
N ARG A 37 -12.91 16.62 2.84
CA ARG A 37 -14.23 17.19 3.20
C ARG A 37 -15.19 16.12 3.67
N ALA A 38 -15.27 15.01 2.98
CA ALA A 38 -16.11 13.88 3.37
C ALA A 38 -15.69 13.36 4.74
N PHE A 39 -14.39 13.29 4.97
CA PHE A 39 -13.82 12.88 6.23
C PHE A 39 -14.19 13.85 7.36
N ALA A 40 -14.03 15.16 7.13
CA ALA A 40 -14.38 16.19 8.11
C ALA A 40 -15.87 16.15 8.46
N ALA A 41 -16.73 15.93 7.47
CA ALA A 41 -18.16 15.78 7.69
C ALA A 41 -18.46 14.52 8.52
N GLY A 42 -17.77 13.43 8.25
CA GLY A 42 -17.91 12.19 9.00
C GLY A 42 -17.50 12.35 10.47
N ILE A 43 -16.42 13.08 10.74
CA ILE A 43 -15.97 13.38 12.09
C ILE A 43 -17.05 14.14 12.87
N ARG A 44 -17.63 15.16 12.27
CA ARG A 44 -18.68 15.97 12.92
C ARG A 44 -19.91 15.14 13.23
N ALA A 45 -20.27 14.23 12.34
CA ALA A 45 -21.45 13.40 12.49
C ALA A 45 -21.29 12.38 13.63
N ILE A 46 -20.08 11.87 13.82
CA ILE A 46 -19.82 10.82 14.81
C ILE A 46 -19.59 11.40 16.21
N GLY A 47 -19.10 12.62 16.29
CA GLY A 47 -18.96 13.31 17.58
C GLY A 47 -17.92 12.71 18.53
N GLY A 48 -16.91 12.05 18.02
CA GLY A 48 -15.84 11.43 18.80
C GLY A 48 -15.85 9.92 18.64
N GLY A 49 -14.78 9.27 19.06
CA GLY A 49 -14.56 7.85 18.89
C GLY A 49 -13.84 7.53 17.59
N GLU A 50 -13.73 6.26 17.25
CA GLU A 50 -13.07 5.84 16.03
C GLU A 50 -13.84 6.32 14.80
N ILE A 51 -13.14 6.89 13.85
CA ILE A 51 -13.74 7.44 12.63
C ILE A 51 -13.70 6.38 11.55
N LYS A 52 -14.77 5.61 11.47
CA LYS A 52 -14.86 4.47 10.56
C LYS A 52 -14.68 4.86 9.09
N ILE A 53 -15.28 5.96 8.66
CA ILE A 53 -15.16 6.41 7.28
C ILE A 53 -13.70 6.67 6.91
N TYR A 54 -12.94 7.28 7.81
CA TYR A 54 -11.52 7.55 7.59
C TYR A 54 -10.71 6.25 7.53
N THR A 55 -10.99 5.33 8.46
CA THR A 55 -10.35 4.03 8.47
C THR A 55 -10.61 3.28 7.17
N ASP A 56 -11.85 3.28 6.69
CA ASP A 56 -12.21 2.63 5.43
C ASP A 56 -11.49 3.25 4.23
N LEU A 57 -11.41 4.59 4.19
CA LEU A 57 -10.71 5.28 3.11
C LEU A 57 -9.21 5.01 3.10
N LEU A 58 -8.59 4.96 4.28
CA LEU A 58 -7.17 4.64 4.41
C LEU A 58 -6.90 3.19 4.01
N ASN A 59 -7.76 2.26 4.42
CA ASN A 59 -7.62 0.86 4.06
C ASN A 59 -7.74 0.66 2.54
N GLU A 60 -8.69 1.35 1.92
CA GLU A 60 -8.87 1.32 0.48
C GLU A 60 -7.63 1.88 -0.24
N ALA A 61 -7.09 2.99 0.24
CA ALA A 61 -5.90 3.60 -0.35
C ALA A 61 -4.68 2.68 -0.23
N ARG A 62 -4.47 2.05 0.93
CA ARG A 62 -3.39 1.09 1.13
C ARG A 62 -3.53 -0.11 0.21
N HIS A 63 -4.74 -0.65 0.10
CA HIS A 63 -5.03 -1.78 -0.76
C HIS A 63 -4.71 -1.44 -2.22
N THR A 64 -5.15 -0.29 -2.69
CA THR A 64 -4.88 0.15 -4.06
C THR A 64 -3.38 0.34 -4.31
N ALA A 65 -2.66 0.93 -3.34
CA ALA A 65 -1.21 1.10 -3.46
C ALA A 65 -0.50 -0.25 -3.55
N ILE A 66 -0.90 -1.22 -2.72
CA ILE A 66 -0.35 -2.57 -2.76
C ILE A 66 -0.65 -3.26 -4.09
N GLU A 67 -1.88 -3.15 -4.59
CA GLU A 67 -2.23 -3.72 -5.89
C GLU A 67 -1.35 -3.17 -7.02
N ARG A 68 -1.08 -1.88 -6.99
CA ARG A 68 -0.23 -1.24 -7.99
C ARG A 68 1.23 -1.70 -7.88
N MET A 69 1.73 -1.86 -6.65
CA MET A 69 3.05 -2.43 -6.42
C MET A 69 3.15 -3.87 -6.93
N VAL A 70 2.13 -4.69 -6.67
CA VAL A 70 2.09 -6.08 -7.14
C VAL A 70 2.05 -6.13 -8.67
N SER A 71 1.28 -5.26 -9.29
CA SER A 71 1.24 -5.17 -10.75
C SER A 71 2.61 -4.85 -11.34
N ASP A 72 3.34 -3.92 -10.71
CA ASP A 72 4.70 -3.56 -11.10
C ASP A 72 5.65 -4.76 -10.97
N ALA A 73 5.54 -5.51 -9.87
CA ALA A 73 6.35 -6.70 -9.64
C ALA A 73 6.05 -7.81 -10.67
N ARG A 74 4.78 -8.01 -11.01
CA ARG A 74 4.40 -9.00 -12.01
C ARG A 74 4.96 -8.67 -13.39
N ALA A 75 5.01 -7.40 -13.73
CA ALA A 75 5.61 -6.96 -14.99
C ALA A 75 7.08 -7.31 -15.07
N MET A 76 7.76 -7.43 -13.94
CA MET A 76 9.16 -7.87 -13.86
C MET A 76 9.33 -9.39 -13.83
N GLY A 77 8.24 -10.14 -13.74
CA GLY A 77 8.29 -11.59 -13.58
C GLY A 77 8.63 -12.04 -12.17
N ALA A 78 8.33 -11.25 -11.17
CA ALA A 78 8.66 -11.55 -9.78
C ALA A 78 7.84 -12.70 -9.22
N ASP A 79 8.47 -13.49 -8.35
CA ASP A 79 7.81 -14.55 -7.59
C ASP A 79 7.33 -14.05 -6.22
N ALA A 80 7.99 -13.03 -5.68
CA ALA A 80 7.67 -12.48 -4.36
C ALA A 80 8.15 -11.03 -4.24
N ILE A 81 7.69 -10.37 -3.19
CA ILE A 81 8.15 -9.03 -2.85
C ILE A 81 8.59 -9.05 -1.38
N VAL A 82 9.82 -8.68 -1.12
CA VAL A 82 10.36 -8.62 0.25
C VAL A 82 10.61 -7.17 0.66
N CYS A 83 10.85 -6.96 1.94
CA CYS A 83 11.08 -5.62 2.51
C CYS A 83 9.93 -4.65 2.20
N VAL A 84 8.69 -5.14 2.23
CA VAL A 84 7.52 -4.32 1.92
C VAL A 84 7.32 -3.28 3.02
N ARG A 85 7.12 -2.04 2.62
CA ARG A 85 6.84 -0.89 3.49
C ARG A 85 5.71 -0.06 2.91
N LEU A 86 5.01 0.60 3.79
CA LEU A 86 3.99 1.59 3.43
C LEU A 86 4.41 2.93 4.00
N ALA A 87 4.28 3.96 3.20
CA ALA A 87 4.55 5.33 3.62
C ALA A 87 3.36 6.21 3.26
N THR A 88 3.05 7.14 4.11
CA THR A 88 2.00 8.12 3.86
C THR A 88 2.56 9.53 4.08
N CYS A 89 2.13 10.47 3.25
CA CYS A 89 2.50 11.86 3.45
C CYS A 89 1.39 12.78 2.96
N SER A 90 1.41 14.01 3.45
CA SER A 90 0.53 15.05 2.97
C SER A 90 1.20 15.75 1.80
N VAL A 91 0.57 15.74 0.64
CA VAL A 91 1.13 16.34 -0.58
C VAL A 91 0.78 17.83 -0.64
N MET A 92 -0.44 18.15 -0.23
CA MET A 92 -0.94 19.54 -0.15
C MET A 92 -2.15 19.53 0.78
N ASP A 93 -2.66 20.69 1.11
CA ASP A 93 -3.84 20.81 1.97
C ASP A 93 -4.99 19.95 1.46
N GLY A 94 -5.48 19.06 2.32
CA GLY A 94 -6.62 18.20 2.02
C GLY A 94 -6.32 17.00 1.14
N SER A 95 -5.06 16.76 0.79
CA SER A 95 -4.70 15.57 0.05
C SER A 95 -3.59 14.79 0.73
N SER A 96 -3.55 13.50 0.47
CA SER A 96 -2.55 12.61 1.04
C SER A 96 -2.10 11.60 0.00
N GLU A 97 -0.89 11.10 0.16
CA GLU A 97 -0.32 10.06 -0.67
C GLU A 97 -0.05 8.84 0.18
N VAL A 98 -0.43 7.68 -0.33
CA VAL A 98 -0.06 6.38 0.23
C VAL A 98 0.81 5.68 -0.80
N THR A 99 2.01 5.27 -0.39
CA THR A 99 2.94 4.55 -1.24
C THR A 99 3.27 3.20 -0.61
N ALA A 100 3.12 2.13 -1.39
CA ALA A 100 3.64 0.81 -1.04
C ALA A 100 4.91 0.58 -1.86
N TYR A 101 5.97 0.11 -1.24
CA TYR A 101 7.22 -0.17 -1.94
C TYR A 101 7.91 -1.38 -1.34
N GLY A 102 8.78 -1.97 -2.12
CA GLY A 102 9.53 -3.15 -1.70
C GLY A 102 10.50 -3.59 -2.78
N THR A 103 11.05 -4.77 -2.60
CA THR A 103 12.00 -5.36 -3.52
C THR A 103 11.38 -6.59 -4.18
N ALA A 104 11.24 -6.55 -5.48
CA ALA A 104 10.78 -7.70 -6.25
C ALA A 104 11.91 -8.73 -6.36
N VAL A 105 11.59 -9.99 -6.12
CA VAL A 105 12.56 -11.08 -6.14
C VAL A 105 12.03 -12.26 -6.93
N LYS A 106 12.94 -13.07 -7.41
CA LYS A 106 12.66 -14.32 -8.11
C LYS A 106 13.26 -15.46 -7.34
N TYR A 107 12.57 -16.59 -7.28
CA TYR A 107 13.11 -17.81 -6.69
C TYR A 107 14.15 -18.42 -7.63
N VAL A 108 15.26 -18.87 -7.08
CA VAL A 108 16.34 -19.48 -7.84
C VAL A 108 16.76 -20.81 -7.26
#